data_ac0e75a3372ba4c12d409280a5fe2250
#
_entry.id   ac0e75a3372ba4c12d409280a5fe2250
#
_cell.length_a   1.000
_cell.length_b   1.000
_cell.length_c   1.000
_cell.angle_alpha   90.00
_cell.angle_beta   90.00
_cell.angle_gamma   90.00
#
_symmetry.space_group_name_H-M   'P 1'
#
loop_
_entity.id
_entity.type
_entity.pdbx_description
1 polymer ?
#
loop_
_entity_poly.entity_id
_entity_poly.type
_entity_poly.pdbx_seq_one_letter_code
_entity_poly.pdbx_strand_id
1 'polypeptide(L)'
;GNFGFDLMGGADHKHTGLVLVRPDGTSQVVAEGLAFPNGMVISADEKTLIVNELFGNKVSQFDINKNGTLGEKRDFANFGELGDEPNLGVRIENASILPDGLALDSEGAVWIADTLNQRAVRIKEGGEILETVDTAPDGIFAVALGGQDGKTLFMCAAPDWNEASRTAETKGRMLS
;
A
#
# COMPACT_ATOMS: atom_id res chain seq x y z
N GLY A 1 4.75 -2.33 -7.17
CA GLY A 1 5.52 -2.56 -5.96
C GLY A 1 6.87 -3.22 -6.24
N ASN A 2 7.76 -3.13 -5.29
CA ASN A 2 9.10 -3.73 -5.36
C ASN A 2 9.49 -4.17 -3.94
N PHE A 3 9.75 -5.46 -3.75
CA PHE A 3 10.14 -5.99 -2.44
C PHE A 3 11.48 -5.43 -1.94
N GLY A 4 12.46 -5.27 -2.84
CA GLY A 4 13.83 -4.90 -2.48
C GLY A 4 14.69 -6.08 -2.01
N PHE A 5 14.11 -7.26 -1.80
CA PHE A 5 14.75 -8.49 -1.33
C PHE A 5 14.03 -9.72 -1.86
N ASP A 6 14.62 -10.90 -1.73
CA ASP A 6 14.01 -12.18 -2.13
C ASP A 6 12.99 -12.66 -1.09
N LEU A 7 11.78 -12.08 -1.16
CA LEU A 7 10.66 -12.43 -0.27
C LEU A 7 10.33 -13.92 -0.33
N MET A 8 10.24 -14.48 -1.54
CA MET A 8 9.84 -15.88 -1.74
C MET A 8 10.93 -16.86 -1.32
N GLY A 9 12.20 -16.45 -1.37
CA GLY A 9 13.34 -17.21 -0.84
C GLY A 9 13.57 -17.04 0.66
N GLY A 10 12.73 -16.23 1.34
CA GLY A 10 12.82 -16.02 2.79
C GLY A 10 14.00 -15.16 3.23
N ALA A 11 14.50 -14.28 2.36
CA ALA A 11 15.57 -13.36 2.72
C ALA A 11 15.09 -12.31 3.74
N ASP A 12 16.03 -11.75 4.48
CA ASP A 12 15.80 -10.64 5.40
C ASP A 12 15.23 -9.42 4.67
N HIS A 13 14.32 -8.71 5.36
CA HIS A 13 13.72 -7.48 4.87
C HIS A 13 14.80 -6.43 4.54
N LYS A 14 14.62 -5.76 3.40
CA LYS A 14 15.41 -4.60 2.99
C LYS A 14 14.51 -3.50 2.45
N HIS A 15 14.90 -2.27 2.71
CA HIS A 15 14.26 -1.12 2.08
C HIS A 15 14.58 -1.08 0.58
N THR A 16 13.68 -0.47 -0.17
CA THR A 16 13.80 -0.28 -1.61
C THR A 16 13.41 1.14 -2.00
N GLY A 17 13.21 1.40 -3.29
CA GLY A 17 12.91 2.73 -3.80
C GLY A 17 11.75 2.76 -4.80
N LEU A 18 11.39 3.98 -5.18
CA LEU A 18 10.47 4.27 -6.26
C LEU A 18 11.25 4.62 -7.52
N VAL A 19 10.77 4.12 -8.64
CA VAL A 19 11.36 4.36 -9.96
C VAL A 19 10.36 5.14 -10.81
N LEU A 20 10.78 6.30 -11.31
CA LEU A 20 10.07 7.04 -12.34
C LEU A 20 10.48 6.49 -13.71
N VAL A 21 9.50 6.09 -14.51
CA VAL A 21 9.68 5.72 -15.92
C VAL A 21 9.02 6.79 -16.78
N ARG A 22 9.75 7.34 -17.74
CA ARG A 22 9.25 8.37 -18.66
C ARG A 22 8.72 7.75 -19.94
N PRO A 23 7.90 8.49 -20.72
CA PRO A 23 7.36 8.00 -22.01
C PRO A 23 8.41 7.59 -23.03
N ASP A 24 9.62 8.14 -22.94
CA ASP A 24 10.77 7.78 -23.81
C ASP A 24 11.49 6.50 -23.35
N GLY A 25 11.01 5.86 -22.28
CA GLY A 25 11.58 4.65 -21.71
C GLY A 25 12.75 4.89 -20.73
N THR A 26 13.19 6.13 -20.54
CA THR A 26 14.22 6.43 -19.53
C THR A 26 13.65 6.24 -18.12
N SER A 27 14.49 5.78 -17.20
CA SER A 27 14.09 5.54 -15.81
C SER A 27 15.12 6.10 -14.83
N GLN A 28 14.64 6.50 -13.65
CA GLN A 28 15.48 6.94 -12.55
C GLN A 28 14.84 6.60 -11.20
N VAL A 29 15.64 6.32 -10.19
CA VAL A 29 15.20 6.23 -8.80
C VAL A 29 14.85 7.64 -8.32
N VAL A 30 13.65 7.82 -7.78
CA VAL A 30 13.13 9.13 -7.32
C VAL A 30 12.88 9.19 -5.82
N ALA A 31 12.88 8.06 -5.13
CA ALA A 31 12.87 7.95 -3.68
C ALA A 31 13.51 6.63 -3.25
N GLU A 32 14.08 6.59 -2.06
CA GLU A 32 14.70 5.41 -1.46
C GLU A 32 14.24 5.27 0.00
N GLY A 33 14.57 4.15 0.63
CA GLY A 33 14.27 3.92 2.05
C GLY A 33 12.79 3.62 2.34
N LEU A 34 12.10 2.95 1.40
CA LEU A 34 10.72 2.49 1.60
C LEU A 34 10.68 1.00 1.91
N ALA A 35 9.82 0.62 2.84
CA ALA A 35 9.61 -0.77 3.28
C ALA A 35 8.51 -1.44 2.44
N PHE A 36 8.86 -1.92 1.27
CA PHE A 36 7.97 -2.49 0.26
C PHE A 36 6.85 -1.50 -0.14
N PRO A 37 7.16 -0.47 -0.96
CA PRO A 37 6.14 0.40 -1.55
C PRO A 37 5.19 -0.43 -2.40
N ASN A 38 3.89 -0.37 -2.11
CA ASN A 38 2.86 -1.15 -2.79
C ASN A 38 1.82 -0.24 -3.44
N GLY A 39 0.61 -0.12 -2.92
CA GLY A 39 -0.39 0.79 -3.47
C GLY A 39 0.10 2.23 -3.49
N MET A 40 -0.19 2.95 -4.60
CA MET A 40 0.16 4.36 -4.71
C MET A 40 -0.87 5.12 -5.54
N VAL A 41 -1.11 6.37 -5.16
CA VAL A 41 -2.02 7.29 -5.86
C VAL A 41 -1.41 8.67 -5.95
N ILE A 42 -1.80 9.42 -6.97
CA ILE A 42 -1.48 10.83 -7.14
C ILE A 42 -2.72 11.65 -6.76
N SER A 43 -2.52 12.74 -6.00
CA SER A 43 -3.60 13.66 -5.63
C SER A 43 -4.27 14.26 -6.87
N ALA A 44 -5.53 14.69 -6.75
CA ALA A 44 -6.31 15.25 -7.85
C ALA A 44 -5.68 16.52 -8.48
N ASP A 45 -4.87 17.26 -7.73
CA ASP A 45 -4.13 18.43 -8.21
C ASP A 45 -2.74 18.09 -8.78
N GLU A 46 -2.41 16.77 -8.87
CA GLU A 46 -1.17 16.20 -9.39
C GLU A 46 0.11 16.65 -8.63
N LYS A 47 -0.02 17.10 -7.38
CA LYS A 47 1.11 17.63 -6.61
C LYS A 47 1.66 16.70 -5.55
N THR A 48 0.90 15.67 -5.17
CA THR A 48 1.30 14.75 -4.10
C THR A 48 1.20 13.30 -4.57
N LEU A 49 2.24 12.52 -4.33
CA LEU A 49 2.22 11.07 -4.43
C LEU A 49 2.06 10.49 -3.03
N ILE A 50 1.05 9.64 -2.85
CA ILE A 50 0.80 8.91 -1.60
C ILE A 50 1.10 7.43 -1.86
N VAL A 51 1.84 6.77 -0.95
CA VAL A 51 2.37 5.42 -1.14
C VAL A 51 2.22 4.60 0.13
N ASN A 52 1.60 3.45 0.04
CA ASN A 52 1.61 2.45 1.11
C ASN A 52 2.99 1.79 1.22
N GLU A 53 3.51 1.70 2.44
CA GLU A 53 4.69 0.89 2.76
C GLU A 53 4.23 -0.38 3.50
N LEU A 54 4.00 -1.48 2.76
CA LEU A 54 3.34 -2.68 3.29
C LEU A 54 4.06 -3.23 4.53
N PHE A 55 5.39 -3.34 4.50
CA PHE A 55 6.17 -3.78 5.66
C PHE A 55 6.69 -2.62 6.52
N GLY A 56 6.21 -1.41 6.26
CA GLY A 56 6.59 -0.19 6.98
C GLY A 56 5.61 0.22 8.09
N ASN A 57 4.43 -0.42 8.18
CA ASN A 57 3.37 -0.04 9.11
C ASN A 57 2.96 1.44 8.95
N LYS A 58 3.00 1.97 7.71
CA LYS A 58 2.76 3.38 7.42
C LYS A 58 2.33 3.64 5.97
N VAL A 59 1.85 4.85 5.78
CA VAL A 59 1.61 5.47 4.47
C VAL A 59 2.49 6.69 4.35
N SER A 60 3.29 6.76 3.31
CA SER A 60 4.18 7.89 3.04
C SER A 60 3.62 8.80 1.97
N GLN A 61 4.06 10.06 1.96
CA GLN A 61 3.71 11.03 0.93
C GLN A 61 4.93 11.85 0.47
N PHE A 62 4.86 12.31 -0.77
CA PHE A 62 5.93 13.09 -1.42
C PHE A 62 5.32 14.21 -2.24
N ASP A 63 5.93 15.39 -2.24
CA ASP A 63 5.61 16.41 -3.23
C ASP A 63 6.14 16.01 -4.60
N ILE A 64 5.34 16.20 -5.65
CA ILE A 64 5.74 15.91 -7.03
C ILE A 64 6.28 17.22 -7.64
N ASN A 65 7.55 17.21 -8.01
CA ASN A 65 8.20 18.31 -8.70
C ASN A 65 7.76 18.38 -10.17
N LYS A 66 7.89 19.56 -10.82
CA LYS A 66 7.52 19.77 -12.23
C LYS A 66 8.21 18.83 -13.23
N ASN A 67 9.39 18.32 -12.88
CA ASN A 67 10.13 17.35 -13.70
C ASN A 67 9.80 15.88 -13.38
N GLY A 68 8.83 15.64 -12.50
CA GLY A 68 8.39 14.32 -12.05
C GLY A 68 9.24 13.70 -10.93
N THR A 69 10.30 14.37 -10.47
CA THR A 69 11.02 13.90 -9.28
C THR A 69 10.21 14.15 -8.02
N LEU A 70 10.57 13.49 -6.94
CA LEU A 70 9.88 13.61 -5.66
C LEU A 70 10.65 14.52 -4.69
N GLY A 71 9.92 15.18 -3.82
CA GLY A 71 10.46 15.92 -2.67
C GLY A 71 10.83 14.98 -1.51
N GLU A 72 11.01 15.53 -0.32
CA GLU A 72 11.30 14.75 0.88
C GLU A 72 10.13 13.85 1.26
N LYS A 73 10.45 12.64 1.78
CA LYS A 73 9.47 11.70 2.33
C LYS A 73 8.88 12.27 3.61
N ARG A 74 7.55 12.27 3.70
CA ARG A 74 6.79 12.62 4.91
C ARG A 74 5.80 11.50 5.20
N ASP A 75 5.39 11.36 6.45
CA ASP A 75 4.31 10.45 6.81
C ASP A 75 2.95 11.07 6.41
N PHE A 76 2.15 10.34 5.64
CA PHE A 76 0.71 10.59 5.51
C PHE A 76 -0.01 10.01 6.74
N ALA A 77 0.36 8.78 7.11
CA ALA A 77 -0.10 8.11 8.32
C ALA A 77 1.00 7.17 8.84
N ASN A 78 1.21 7.14 10.16
CA ASN A 78 2.18 6.28 10.81
C ASN A 78 1.48 5.55 11.97
N PHE A 79 1.55 4.22 11.95
CA PHE A 79 0.87 3.35 12.91
C PHE A 79 1.85 2.73 13.93
N GLY A 80 3.06 3.23 13.97
CA GLY A 80 4.14 2.81 14.87
C GLY A 80 5.40 2.42 14.11
N GLU A 81 6.54 2.74 14.68
CA GLU A 81 7.83 2.43 14.08
C GLU A 81 8.21 0.96 14.31
N LEU A 82 8.63 0.29 13.24
CA LEU A 82 9.13 -1.10 13.29
C LEU A 82 10.66 -1.18 13.36
N GLY A 83 11.34 -0.04 13.37
CA GLY A 83 12.81 0.04 13.40
C GLY A 83 13.48 -0.67 12.22
N ASP A 84 14.73 -1.06 12.45
CA ASP A 84 15.57 -1.76 11.45
C ASP A 84 15.47 -3.30 11.59
N GLU A 85 14.34 -3.82 12.08
CA GLU A 85 14.10 -5.25 12.21
C GLU A 85 14.21 -5.96 10.84
N PRO A 86 15.19 -6.85 10.64
CA PRO A 86 15.36 -7.52 9.35
C PRO A 86 14.44 -8.74 9.20
N ASN A 87 14.01 -9.36 10.29
CA ASN A 87 13.14 -10.54 10.24
C ASN A 87 11.71 -10.12 9.89
N LEU A 88 11.24 -10.56 8.72
CA LEU A 88 9.93 -10.19 8.20
C LEU A 88 8.78 -10.67 9.10
N GLY A 89 8.89 -11.87 9.68
CA GLY A 89 7.88 -12.40 10.61
C GLY A 89 7.73 -11.51 11.84
N VAL A 90 8.83 -11.10 12.43
CA VAL A 90 8.84 -10.17 13.59
C VAL A 90 8.27 -8.80 13.21
N ARG A 91 8.58 -8.30 12.00
CA ARG A 91 7.97 -7.04 11.50
C ARG A 91 6.47 -7.15 11.40
N ILE A 92 5.95 -8.23 10.81
CA ILE A 92 4.51 -8.47 10.64
C ILE A 92 3.82 -8.61 12.01
N GLU A 93 4.41 -9.35 12.95
CA GLU A 93 3.87 -9.51 14.31
C GLU A 93 3.77 -8.19 15.10
N ASN A 94 4.69 -7.26 14.85
CA ASN A 94 4.71 -5.95 15.50
C ASN A 94 3.94 -4.86 14.73
N ALA A 95 3.47 -5.15 13.53
CA ALA A 95 2.70 -4.19 12.74
C ALA A 95 1.25 -4.09 13.23
N SER A 96 0.69 -2.88 13.18
CA SER A 96 -0.73 -2.63 13.45
C SER A 96 -1.58 -2.73 12.19
N ILE A 97 -0.95 -2.54 11.01
CA ILE A 97 -1.56 -2.57 9.69
C ILE A 97 -0.53 -3.08 8.66
N LEU A 98 -1.00 -3.79 7.64
CA LEU A 98 -0.21 -4.10 6.44
C LEU A 98 -0.90 -3.48 5.22
N PRO A 99 -0.57 -2.20 4.90
CA PRO A 99 -1.25 -1.45 3.86
C PRO A 99 -0.80 -1.91 2.47
N ASP A 100 -1.68 -2.58 1.73
CA ASP A 100 -1.44 -3.11 0.39
C ASP A 100 -1.95 -2.16 -0.70
N GLY A 101 -3.08 -2.44 -1.33
CA GLY A 101 -3.70 -1.56 -2.33
C GLY A 101 -4.23 -0.27 -1.71
N LEU A 102 -4.33 0.79 -2.54
CA LEU A 102 -4.68 2.14 -2.12
C LEU A 102 -5.61 2.81 -3.13
N ALA A 103 -6.61 3.55 -2.66
CA ALA A 103 -7.45 4.43 -3.46
C ALA A 103 -7.69 5.77 -2.74
N LEU A 104 -7.58 6.89 -3.45
CA LEU A 104 -7.81 8.24 -2.92
C LEU A 104 -9.26 8.65 -3.19
N ASP A 105 -9.93 9.18 -2.17
CA ASP A 105 -11.28 9.73 -2.33
C ASP A 105 -11.30 11.24 -2.60
N SER A 106 -12.48 11.78 -2.84
CA SER A 106 -12.67 13.20 -3.16
C SER A 106 -12.47 14.14 -1.97
N GLU A 107 -12.38 13.61 -0.75
CA GLU A 107 -12.15 14.37 0.48
C GLU A 107 -10.66 14.38 0.89
N GLY A 108 -9.80 13.71 0.10
CA GLY A 108 -8.38 13.59 0.37
C GLY A 108 -8.02 12.51 1.37
N ALA A 109 -8.98 11.67 1.78
CA ALA A 109 -8.72 10.48 2.55
C ALA A 109 -8.37 9.29 1.63
N VAL A 110 -7.66 8.31 2.16
CA VAL A 110 -7.27 7.11 1.42
C VAL A 110 -7.98 5.88 1.95
N TRP A 111 -8.52 5.08 1.04
CA TRP A 111 -8.94 3.71 1.33
C TRP A 111 -7.75 2.78 1.16
N ILE A 112 -7.52 1.93 2.11
CA ILE A 112 -6.38 1.01 2.17
C ILE A 112 -6.88 -0.41 2.36
N ALA A 113 -6.35 -1.34 1.56
CA ALA A 113 -6.46 -2.76 1.83
C ALA A 113 -5.53 -3.13 3.00
N ASP A 114 -6.10 -3.39 4.18
CA ASP A 114 -5.36 -3.85 5.34
C ASP A 114 -5.35 -5.38 5.37
N THR A 115 -4.32 -5.97 4.76
CA THR A 115 -4.20 -7.42 4.60
C THR A 115 -4.03 -8.15 5.92
N LEU A 116 -3.46 -7.48 6.94
CA LEU A 116 -3.24 -8.07 8.27
C LEU A 116 -4.56 -8.34 9.00
N ASN A 117 -5.48 -7.37 8.93
CA ASN A 117 -6.69 -7.37 9.74
C ASN A 117 -7.96 -7.73 8.94
N GLN A 118 -7.81 -8.22 7.70
CA GLN A 118 -8.94 -8.64 6.85
C GLN A 118 -10.03 -7.56 6.72
N ARG A 119 -9.61 -6.33 6.39
CA ARG A 119 -10.51 -5.17 6.31
C ARG A 119 -10.00 -4.14 5.31
N ALA A 120 -10.91 -3.32 4.79
CA ALA A 120 -10.54 -2.05 4.19
C ALA A 120 -10.75 -0.93 5.21
N VAL A 121 -9.83 0.03 5.27
CA VAL A 121 -9.92 1.17 6.17
C VAL A 121 -9.79 2.48 5.40
N ARG A 122 -10.60 3.47 5.76
CA ARG A 122 -10.53 4.83 5.26
C ARG A 122 -9.76 5.68 6.26
N ILE A 123 -8.68 6.31 5.81
CA ILE A 123 -7.74 7.02 6.69
C ILE A 123 -7.51 8.42 6.15
N LYS A 124 -7.56 9.43 7.00
CA LYS A 124 -7.13 10.79 6.65
C LYS A 124 -5.65 11.01 6.98
N GLU A 125 -5.07 12.05 6.41
CA GLU A 125 -3.74 12.51 6.81
C GLU A 125 -3.65 12.71 8.33
N GLY A 126 -2.56 12.20 8.92
CA GLY A 126 -2.38 12.11 10.37
C GLY A 126 -2.76 10.75 10.98
N GLY A 127 -3.34 9.81 10.19
CA GLY A 127 -3.54 8.41 10.58
C GLY A 127 -4.86 8.10 11.30
N GLU A 128 -5.79 9.06 11.42
CA GLU A 128 -7.11 8.77 11.98
C GLU A 128 -7.92 7.89 11.03
N ILE A 129 -8.39 6.75 11.52
CA ILE A 129 -9.29 5.85 10.79
C ILE A 129 -10.70 6.42 10.87
N LEU A 130 -11.27 6.77 9.72
CA LEU A 130 -12.62 7.35 9.60
C LEU A 130 -13.69 6.29 9.44
N GLU A 131 -13.37 5.23 8.67
CA GLU A 131 -14.31 4.15 8.35
C GLU A 131 -13.56 2.82 8.26
N THR A 132 -14.28 1.74 8.52
CA THR A 132 -13.77 0.36 8.40
C THR A 132 -14.83 -0.52 7.76
N VAL A 133 -14.41 -1.32 6.77
CA VAL A 133 -15.21 -2.37 6.14
C VAL A 133 -14.55 -3.70 6.46
N ASP A 134 -15.18 -4.48 7.32
CA ASP A 134 -14.73 -5.83 7.69
C ASP A 134 -15.02 -6.81 6.54
N THR A 135 -14.06 -7.64 6.19
CA THR A 135 -14.14 -8.61 5.10
C THR A 135 -13.84 -10.03 5.53
N ALA A 136 -13.61 -10.25 6.83
CA ALA A 136 -13.34 -11.59 7.35
C ALA A 136 -14.35 -12.63 6.83
N PRO A 137 -13.93 -13.86 6.51
CA PRO A 137 -12.59 -14.40 6.72
C PRO A 137 -11.57 -14.13 5.60
N ASP A 138 -11.90 -13.30 4.59
CA ASP A 138 -11.00 -13.02 3.48
C ASP A 138 -10.06 -11.84 3.76
N GLY A 139 -8.81 -11.99 3.37
CA GLY A 139 -7.87 -10.89 3.25
C GLY A 139 -8.22 -10.00 2.06
N ILE A 140 -7.92 -8.71 2.17
CA ILE A 140 -8.07 -7.72 1.10
C ILE A 140 -6.68 -7.31 0.64
N PHE A 141 -6.47 -7.29 -0.70
CA PHE A 141 -5.17 -7.01 -1.31
C PHE A 141 -5.16 -5.76 -2.19
N ALA A 142 -6.32 -5.40 -2.76
CA ALA A 142 -6.45 -4.18 -3.54
C ALA A 142 -7.81 -3.53 -3.33
N VAL A 143 -7.84 -2.21 -3.46
CA VAL A 143 -9.05 -1.40 -3.41
C VAL A 143 -9.07 -0.41 -4.56
N ALA A 144 -10.27 -0.07 -5.03
CA ALA A 144 -10.50 0.99 -6.01
C ALA A 144 -11.84 1.65 -5.75
N LEU A 145 -11.93 2.96 -5.98
CA LEU A 145 -13.18 3.70 -5.99
C LEU A 145 -13.73 3.78 -7.41
N GLY A 146 -15.03 3.60 -7.57
CA GLY A 146 -15.71 3.61 -8.85
C GLY A 146 -17.22 3.72 -8.72
N GLY A 147 -17.98 3.15 -9.70
CA GLY A 147 -19.41 3.35 -9.84
C GLY A 147 -19.72 4.66 -10.56
N GLN A 148 -21.03 4.95 -10.78
CA GLN A 148 -21.45 6.13 -11.53
C GLN A 148 -21.12 7.46 -10.82
N ASP A 149 -21.08 7.42 -9.49
CA ASP A 149 -20.82 8.58 -8.63
C ASP A 149 -19.42 8.56 -7.98
N GLY A 150 -18.60 7.55 -8.31
CA GLY A 150 -17.27 7.37 -7.71
C GLY A 150 -17.25 6.93 -6.24
N LYS A 151 -18.40 6.50 -5.68
CA LYS A 151 -18.56 6.19 -4.26
C LYS A 151 -18.64 4.69 -3.95
N THR A 152 -18.58 3.84 -4.97
CA THR A 152 -18.53 2.39 -4.76
C THR A 152 -17.11 1.97 -4.50
N LEU A 153 -16.86 1.33 -3.36
CA LEU A 153 -15.56 0.74 -3.01
C LEU A 153 -15.52 -0.69 -3.55
N PHE A 154 -14.66 -0.95 -4.52
CA PHE A 154 -14.36 -2.30 -5.01
C PHE A 154 -13.14 -2.85 -4.28
N MET A 155 -13.21 -4.12 -3.87
CA MET A 155 -12.16 -4.76 -3.08
C MET A 155 -11.81 -6.12 -3.68
N CYS A 156 -10.52 -6.37 -3.95
CA CYS A 156 -10.03 -7.68 -4.35
C CYS A 156 -9.73 -8.51 -3.10
N ALA A 157 -10.47 -9.60 -2.93
CA ALA A 157 -10.43 -10.45 -1.75
C ALA A 157 -9.98 -11.87 -2.08
N ALA A 158 -9.23 -12.49 -1.17
CA ALA A 158 -8.89 -13.90 -1.20
C ALA A 158 -8.66 -14.41 0.23
N PRO A 159 -8.82 -15.73 0.50
CA PRO A 159 -8.61 -16.27 1.85
C PRO A 159 -7.19 -16.05 2.38
N ASP A 160 -6.20 -16.06 1.51
CA ASP A 160 -4.77 -15.87 1.82
C ASP A 160 -3.98 -15.55 0.54
N TRP A 161 -2.67 -15.30 0.69
CA TRP A 161 -1.71 -15.07 -0.39
C TRP A 161 -0.73 -16.24 -0.60
N ASN A 162 -1.00 -17.41 -0.02
CA ASN A 162 -0.13 -18.58 -0.14
C ASN A 162 -0.20 -19.15 -1.55
N GLU A 163 0.92 -19.17 -2.27
CA GLU A 163 1.01 -19.60 -3.66
C GLU A 163 0.50 -21.02 -3.86
N ALA A 164 0.93 -21.96 -3.04
CA ALA A 164 0.54 -23.37 -3.17
C ALA A 164 -0.97 -23.57 -3.00
N SER A 165 -1.56 -22.92 -1.99
CA SER A 165 -3.00 -22.97 -1.74
C SER A 165 -3.78 -22.31 -2.86
N ARG A 166 -3.33 -21.18 -3.38
CA ARG A 166 -4.05 -20.41 -4.42
C ARG A 166 -3.88 -21.03 -5.82
N THR A 167 -2.76 -21.68 -6.08
CA THR A 167 -2.58 -22.46 -7.32
C THR A 167 -3.46 -23.71 -7.34
N ALA A 168 -3.62 -24.37 -6.20
CA ALA A 168 -4.47 -25.55 -6.07
C ALA A 168 -5.97 -25.22 -6.15
N GLU A 169 -6.38 -24.03 -5.65
CA GLU A 169 -7.78 -23.64 -5.59
C GLU A 169 -7.95 -22.12 -5.79
N THR A 170 -8.57 -21.74 -6.90
CA THR A 170 -8.87 -20.32 -7.19
C THR A 170 -10.07 -19.85 -6.36
N LYS A 171 -9.84 -18.99 -5.38
CA LYS A 171 -10.86 -18.41 -4.48
C LYS A 171 -10.86 -16.87 -4.44
N GLY A 172 -10.11 -16.24 -5.35
CA GLY A 172 -10.15 -14.79 -5.46
C GLY A 172 -11.53 -14.30 -5.89
N ARG A 173 -12.01 -13.20 -5.29
CA ARG A 173 -13.30 -12.59 -5.60
C ARG A 173 -13.26 -11.07 -5.50
N MET A 174 -14.20 -10.42 -6.17
CA MET A 174 -14.44 -8.98 -6.06
C MET A 174 -15.60 -8.75 -5.09
N LEU A 175 -15.41 -7.84 -4.15
CA LEU A 175 -16.45 -7.33 -3.24
C LEU A 175 -16.76 -5.88 -3.58
N SER A 176 -17.97 -5.41 -3.26
CA SER A 176 -18.39 -4.00 -3.39
C SER A 176 -19.48 -3.67 -2.39
#